data_e1a530c3ecb03bcd49ed8b690a7f4715
#
_entry.id   e1a530c3ecb03bcd49ed8b690a7f4715
#
_cell.length_a   1.000
_cell.length_b   1.000
_cell.length_c   1.000
_cell.angle_alpha   90.00
_cell.angle_beta   90.00
_cell.angle_gamma   90.00
#
_symmetry.space_group_name_H-M   'P 1'
#
loop_
_entity.id
_entity.type
_entity.pdbx_description
1 polymer ?
#
loop_
_entity_poly.entity_id
_entity_poly.type
_entity_poly.pdbx_seq_one_letter_code
_entity_poly.pdbx_strand_id
1 'polypeptide(L)'
;PWNTMCMGYISNRMMEFPVKTKAKARRIEKRSILLIRDGERVLLHKRPDKGLLAGLYEFPSLDGHVEPNIALDYVKQMGLEPLRIEESIPAKHIFSHIEWRMKSYIVHVAQVTEDIIQAPAESKQGAKSYLLAELHEAKETYAIPSAFQKYTELLWGGKKRGKRKK
;
A
#
# COMPACT_ATOMS: atom_id res chain seq x y z
N PRO A 1 -23.89 16.47 39.62
CA PRO A 1 -24.17 15.69 40.82
C PRO A 1 -22.95 14.91 41.38
N TRP A 2 -21.88 14.72 40.62
CA TRP A 2 -20.68 13.96 41.03
C TRP A 2 -19.44 14.85 41.20
N ASN A 3 -19.59 16.17 41.15
CA ASN A 3 -18.48 17.16 41.19
C ASN A 3 -17.63 17.09 42.48
N THR A 4 -18.27 16.75 43.60
CA THR A 4 -17.62 16.72 44.89
C THR A 4 -16.72 15.52 45.14
N MET A 5 -16.82 14.49 44.28
CA MET A 5 -15.99 13.28 44.41
C MET A 5 -14.87 13.20 43.34
N CYS A 6 -14.81 14.16 42.42
CA CYS A 6 -13.75 14.16 41.40
C CYS A 6 -12.47 14.82 41.94
N MET A 7 -11.39 14.06 42.00
CA MET A 7 -10.08 14.55 42.48
C MET A 7 -9.59 15.77 41.69
N GLY A 8 -9.84 15.83 40.38
CA GLY A 8 -9.51 16.98 39.53
C GLY A 8 -10.29 18.24 39.89
N TYR A 9 -11.56 18.10 40.28
CA TYR A 9 -12.40 19.21 40.75
C TYR A 9 -11.96 19.73 42.12
N ILE A 10 -11.73 18.80 43.09
CA ILE A 10 -11.30 19.15 44.46
C ILE A 10 -9.94 19.85 44.46
N SER A 11 -9.01 19.43 43.57
CA SER A 11 -7.67 20.03 43.45
C SER A 11 -7.64 21.30 42.61
N ASN A 12 -8.77 21.75 42.07
CA ASN A 12 -8.86 22.88 41.10
C ASN A 12 -7.91 22.78 39.90
N ARG A 13 -7.53 21.52 39.50
CA ARG A 13 -6.59 21.24 38.42
C ARG A 13 -7.28 20.77 37.14
N MET A 14 -8.58 21.04 37.01
CA MET A 14 -9.36 20.58 35.85
C MET A 14 -8.83 21.11 34.50
N MET A 15 -8.16 22.26 34.52
CA MET A 15 -7.58 22.86 33.31
C MET A 15 -6.20 22.28 32.97
N GLU A 16 -5.61 21.48 33.85
CA GLU A 16 -4.31 20.84 33.60
C GLU A 16 -4.43 19.49 32.89
N PHE A 17 -5.64 18.95 32.76
CA PHE A 17 -5.90 17.65 32.12
C PHE A 17 -6.85 17.82 30.93
N PRO A 18 -6.57 17.14 29.81
CA PRO A 18 -5.34 16.42 29.49
C PRO A 18 -4.24 17.31 28.95
N VAL A 19 -3.04 17.17 29.46
CA VAL A 19 -1.84 17.77 28.85
C VAL A 19 -1.64 17.08 27.50
N LYS A 20 -2.05 17.73 26.42
CA LYS A 20 -1.75 17.26 25.06
C LYS A 20 -0.25 17.39 24.85
N THR A 21 0.49 16.30 25.08
CA THR A 21 1.88 16.22 24.64
C THR A 21 1.90 16.49 23.15
N LYS A 22 2.73 17.44 22.69
CA LYS A 22 2.92 17.72 21.26
C LYS A 22 3.22 16.41 20.55
N ALA A 23 2.34 15.99 19.66
CA ALA A 23 2.53 14.76 18.89
C ALA A 23 3.87 14.88 18.16
N LYS A 24 4.77 13.89 18.35
CA LYS A 24 6.03 13.83 17.59
C LYS A 24 5.71 13.88 16.11
N ALA A 25 6.49 14.65 15.35
CA ALA A 25 6.34 14.73 13.90
C ALA A 25 6.43 13.32 13.30
N ARG A 26 5.46 12.95 12.44
CA ARG A 26 5.45 11.66 11.77
C ARG A 26 6.60 11.57 10.77
N ARG A 27 7.24 10.42 10.71
CA ARG A 27 8.20 10.12 9.65
C ARG A 27 7.46 9.96 8.33
N ILE A 28 7.86 10.71 7.31
CA ILE A 28 7.27 10.62 5.97
C ILE A 28 8.10 9.63 5.15
N GLU A 29 7.45 8.61 4.62
CA GLU A 29 8.03 7.64 3.70
C GLU A 29 7.35 7.78 2.34
N LYS A 30 8.16 8.02 1.31
CA LYS A 30 7.71 8.02 -0.08
C LYS A 30 7.84 6.62 -0.65
N ARG A 31 6.84 6.19 -1.41
CA ARG A 31 6.83 4.86 -2.05
C ARG A 31 6.21 4.94 -3.43
N SER A 32 6.74 4.15 -4.36
CA SER A 32 6.14 3.90 -5.66
C SER A 32 5.56 2.50 -5.68
N ILE A 33 4.25 2.40 -5.86
CA ILE A 33 3.50 1.14 -5.85
C ILE A 33 3.31 0.66 -7.27
N LEU A 34 3.62 -0.60 -7.54
CA LEU A 34 3.51 -1.21 -8.86
C LEU A 34 2.32 -2.16 -8.89
N LEU A 35 1.27 -1.78 -9.62
CA LEU A 35 0.09 -2.59 -9.86
C LEU A 35 0.35 -3.43 -11.12
N ILE A 36 1.12 -4.53 -10.98
CA ILE A 36 1.53 -5.37 -12.10
C ILE A 36 0.39 -6.33 -12.43
N ARG A 37 -0.09 -6.25 -13.66
CA ARG A 37 -1.23 -7.01 -14.15
C ARG A 37 -0.88 -7.88 -15.35
N ASP A 38 -1.37 -9.12 -15.31
CA ASP A 38 -1.44 -10.03 -16.44
C ASP A 38 -2.93 -10.36 -16.69
N GLY A 39 -3.56 -9.61 -17.58
CA GLY A 39 -5.02 -9.70 -17.81
C GLY A 39 -5.82 -9.42 -16.53
N GLU A 40 -6.53 -10.45 -16.08
CA GLU A 40 -7.35 -10.40 -14.84
C GLU A 40 -6.58 -10.85 -13.59
N ARG A 41 -5.29 -11.08 -13.69
CA ARG A 41 -4.43 -11.43 -12.57
C ARG A 41 -3.59 -10.23 -12.13
N VAL A 42 -3.30 -10.16 -10.84
CA VAL A 42 -2.44 -9.11 -10.24
C VAL A 42 -1.35 -9.77 -9.42
N LEU A 43 -0.15 -9.19 -9.52
CA LEU A 43 0.99 -9.64 -8.74
C LEU A 43 0.93 -9.07 -7.32
N LEU A 44 0.94 -9.96 -6.35
CA LEU A 44 1.03 -9.65 -4.93
C LEU A 44 2.29 -10.25 -4.33
N HIS A 45 2.71 -9.73 -3.20
CA HIS A 45 3.75 -10.35 -2.42
C HIS A 45 3.39 -10.38 -0.93
N LYS A 46 3.77 -11.44 -0.23
CA LYS A 46 3.54 -11.56 1.20
C LYS A 46 4.66 -10.84 1.96
N ARG A 47 4.30 -9.98 2.89
CA ARG A 47 5.25 -9.29 3.76
C ARG A 47 5.86 -10.27 4.77
N PRO A 48 7.09 -10.00 5.23
CA PRO A 48 7.68 -10.77 6.33
C PRO A 48 6.78 -10.81 7.56
N ASP A 49 6.93 -11.85 8.38
CA ASP A 49 6.13 -12.03 9.61
C ASP A 49 6.51 -11.05 10.74
N LYS A 50 7.42 -10.10 10.48
CA LYS A 50 7.88 -9.08 11.44
C LYS A 50 7.82 -7.69 10.81
N GLY A 51 7.54 -6.68 11.63
CA GLY A 51 7.50 -5.28 11.22
C GLY A 51 6.10 -4.77 10.91
N LEU A 52 6.04 -3.58 10.27
CA LEU A 52 4.79 -2.93 9.92
C LEU A 52 4.00 -3.77 8.91
N LEU A 53 2.73 -4.05 9.20
CA LEU A 53 1.83 -4.86 8.36
C LEU A 53 2.36 -6.30 8.11
N ALA A 54 2.99 -6.91 9.12
CA ALA A 54 3.57 -8.25 9.04
C ALA A 54 2.55 -9.30 8.58
N GLY A 55 3.00 -10.23 7.72
CA GLY A 55 2.20 -11.35 7.22
C GLY A 55 1.07 -10.99 6.25
N LEU A 56 0.81 -9.71 6.00
CA LEU A 56 -0.19 -9.25 5.05
C LEU A 56 0.36 -9.23 3.62
N TYR A 57 -0.53 -9.15 2.65
CA TYR A 57 -0.18 -9.06 1.24
C TYR A 57 -0.13 -7.61 0.78
N GLU A 58 0.83 -7.27 -0.07
CA GLU A 58 0.95 -5.94 -0.66
C GLU A 58 1.31 -6.02 -2.14
N PHE A 59 1.14 -4.91 -2.85
CA PHE A 59 1.65 -4.78 -4.21
C PHE A 59 3.17 -4.57 -4.18
N PRO A 60 3.92 -5.04 -5.19
CA PRO A 60 5.32 -4.70 -5.35
C PRO A 60 5.55 -3.20 -5.23
N SER A 61 6.60 -2.80 -4.53
CA SER A 61 6.87 -1.39 -4.28
C SER A 61 8.36 -1.07 -4.27
N LEU A 62 8.68 0.15 -4.66
CA LEU A 62 10.01 0.75 -4.61
C LEU A 62 10.03 1.89 -3.60
N ASP A 63 11.18 2.08 -2.96
CA ASP A 63 11.38 3.20 -2.06
C ASP A 63 11.51 4.51 -2.87
N GLY A 64 10.92 5.58 -2.36
CA GLY A 64 10.88 6.87 -3.04
C GLY A 64 9.79 6.98 -4.10
N HIS A 65 9.71 8.16 -4.72
CA HIS A 65 8.90 8.39 -5.90
C HIS A 65 9.81 8.23 -7.13
N VAL A 66 9.72 7.07 -7.78
CA VAL A 66 10.54 6.74 -8.95
C VAL A 66 9.85 7.17 -10.24
N GLU A 67 10.66 7.38 -11.29
CA GLU A 67 10.18 7.64 -12.63
C GLU A 67 9.72 6.35 -13.33
N PRO A 68 8.86 6.43 -14.37
CA PRO A 68 8.33 5.26 -15.07
C PRO A 68 9.40 4.31 -15.58
N ASN A 69 10.53 4.83 -16.06
CA ASN A 69 11.64 4.02 -16.58
C ASN A 69 12.23 3.10 -15.51
N ILE A 70 12.44 3.63 -14.29
CA ILE A 70 12.96 2.86 -13.16
C ILE A 70 11.95 1.78 -12.76
N ALA A 71 10.65 2.10 -12.79
CA ALA A 71 9.60 1.14 -12.52
C ALA A 71 9.59 0.00 -13.56
N LEU A 72 9.76 0.31 -14.84
CA LEU A 72 9.84 -0.67 -15.92
C LEU A 72 11.09 -1.55 -15.78
N ASP A 73 12.25 -0.97 -15.48
CA ASP A 73 13.48 -1.72 -15.28
C ASP A 73 13.37 -2.69 -14.09
N TYR A 74 12.71 -2.27 -13.02
CA TYR A 74 12.44 -3.15 -11.89
C TYR A 74 11.54 -4.33 -12.28
N VAL A 75 10.48 -4.10 -13.07
CA VAL A 75 9.60 -5.17 -13.56
C VAL A 75 10.37 -6.15 -14.46
N LYS A 76 11.26 -5.64 -15.35
CA LYS A 76 12.14 -6.50 -16.16
C LYS A 76 13.10 -7.34 -15.32
N GLN A 77 13.67 -6.77 -14.24
CA GLN A 77 14.54 -7.51 -13.32
C GLN A 77 13.80 -8.63 -12.58
N MET A 78 12.47 -8.56 -12.46
CA MET A 78 11.64 -9.65 -11.95
C MET A 78 11.43 -10.78 -12.96
N GLY A 79 11.99 -10.67 -14.16
CA GLY A 79 11.79 -11.62 -15.26
C GLY A 79 10.48 -11.41 -16.03
N LEU A 80 9.80 -10.29 -15.80
CA LEU A 80 8.53 -9.98 -16.45
C LEU A 80 8.75 -9.10 -17.68
N GLU A 81 7.91 -9.27 -18.70
CA GLU A 81 7.93 -8.46 -19.92
C GLU A 81 6.84 -7.38 -19.85
N PRO A 82 7.21 -6.11 -19.57
CA PRO A 82 6.25 -5.03 -19.52
C PRO A 82 5.80 -4.61 -20.93
N LEU A 83 4.49 -4.63 -21.17
CA LEU A 83 3.86 -4.22 -22.43
C LEU A 83 3.45 -2.75 -22.39
N ARG A 84 2.93 -2.28 -21.27
CA ARG A 84 2.41 -0.93 -21.10
C ARG A 84 2.54 -0.48 -19.64
N ILE A 85 2.86 0.78 -19.44
CA ILE A 85 2.85 1.44 -18.13
C ILE A 85 1.97 2.68 -18.17
N GLU A 86 1.19 2.87 -17.12
CA GLU A 86 0.35 4.05 -16.93
C GLU A 86 0.57 4.58 -15.51
N GLU A 87 0.69 5.90 -15.37
CA GLU A 87 0.65 6.51 -14.06
C GLU A 87 -0.78 6.45 -13.50
N SER A 88 -0.88 6.03 -12.26
CA SER A 88 -2.15 5.86 -11.58
C SER A 88 -2.33 6.91 -10.48
N ILE A 89 -3.35 6.74 -9.65
CA ILE A 89 -3.73 7.71 -8.63
C ILE A 89 -2.71 7.75 -7.48
N PRO A 90 -2.32 8.94 -7.02
CA PRO A 90 -1.54 9.05 -5.79
C PRO A 90 -2.41 8.71 -4.58
N ALA A 91 -1.79 8.13 -3.57
CA ALA A 91 -2.45 7.84 -2.31
C ALA A 91 -1.57 8.26 -1.13
N LYS A 92 -2.23 8.48 0.00
CA LYS A 92 -1.60 8.79 1.27
C LYS A 92 -2.25 7.95 2.35
N HIS A 93 -1.44 7.35 3.19
CA HIS A 93 -1.91 6.63 4.37
C HIS A 93 -1.12 7.04 5.61
N ILE A 94 -1.81 7.19 6.73
CA ILE A 94 -1.23 7.68 7.99
C ILE A 94 -1.34 6.57 9.03
N PHE A 95 -0.19 6.11 9.49
CA PHE A 95 -0.04 5.28 10.68
C PHE A 95 0.23 6.14 11.92
N SER A 96 0.32 5.55 13.08
CA SER A 96 0.56 6.27 14.33
C SER A 96 1.79 7.19 14.28
N HIS A 97 2.89 6.72 13.72
CA HIS A 97 4.19 7.42 13.68
C HIS A 97 4.82 7.52 12.30
N ILE A 98 4.18 6.96 11.26
CA ILE A 98 4.65 6.97 9.87
C ILE A 98 3.53 7.47 8.97
N GLU A 99 3.87 8.28 7.98
CA GLU A 99 3.00 8.69 6.88
C GLU A 99 3.57 8.18 5.56
N TRP A 100 2.82 7.32 4.87
CA TRP A 100 3.17 6.90 3.52
C TRP A 100 2.58 7.87 2.50
N ARG A 101 3.46 8.39 1.64
CA ARG A 101 3.08 9.11 0.42
C ARG A 101 3.39 8.23 -0.76
N MET A 102 2.35 7.78 -1.44
CA MET A 102 2.46 6.76 -2.48
C MET A 102 2.14 7.37 -3.84
N LYS A 103 3.02 7.13 -4.81
CA LYS A 103 2.80 7.26 -6.25
C LYS A 103 2.54 5.84 -6.78
N SER A 104 1.76 5.67 -7.81
CA SER A 104 1.52 4.33 -8.34
C SER A 104 1.54 4.27 -9.85
N TYR A 105 1.89 3.08 -10.35
CA TYR A 105 1.90 2.75 -11.76
C TYR A 105 1.12 1.45 -11.98
N ILE A 106 0.27 1.43 -13.01
CA ILE A 106 -0.31 0.21 -13.53
C ILE A 106 0.64 -0.29 -14.63
N VAL A 107 1.18 -1.48 -14.46
CA VAL A 107 2.08 -2.11 -15.43
C VAL A 107 1.39 -3.36 -15.98
N HIS A 108 1.04 -3.31 -17.25
CA HIS A 108 0.56 -4.50 -17.95
C HIS A 108 1.75 -5.29 -18.45
N VAL A 109 1.78 -6.57 -18.17
CA VAL A 109 2.85 -7.49 -18.56
C VAL A 109 2.30 -8.58 -19.49
N ALA A 110 3.19 -9.20 -20.26
CA ALA A 110 2.88 -10.39 -21.03
C ALA A 110 2.49 -11.54 -20.08
N GLN A 111 1.96 -12.63 -20.64
CA GLN A 111 1.53 -13.79 -19.85
C GLN A 111 2.63 -14.26 -18.90
N VAL A 112 2.29 -14.31 -17.61
CA VAL A 112 3.22 -14.69 -16.55
C VAL A 112 2.98 -16.12 -16.14
N THR A 113 4.04 -16.94 -16.15
CA THR A 113 4.06 -18.24 -15.48
C THR A 113 4.71 -18.09 -14.11
N GLU A 114 4.23 -18.82 -13.12
CA GLU A 114 4.70 -18.67 -11.72
C GLU A 114 6.20 -18.94 -11.58
N ASP A 115 6.78 -19.77 -12.45
CA ASP A 115 8.19 -20.13 -12.48
C ASP A 115 9.11 -18.97 -12.90
N ILE A 116 8.56 -17.92 -13.51
CA ILE A 116 9.35 -16.81 -14.06
C ILE A 116 9.57 -15.70 -13.02
N ILE A 117 8.74 -15.61 -12.00
CA ILE A 117 8.77 -14.51 -11.05
C ILE A 117 9.98 -14.64 -10.13
N GLN A 118 11.02 -13.87 -10.40
CA GLN A 118 12.22 -13.81 -9.58
C GLN A 118 12.20 -12.61 -8.64
N ALA A 119 12.69 -12.81 -7.42
CA ALA A 119 12.93 -11.67 -6.54
C ALA A 119 14.14 -10.87 -7.08
N PRO A 120 14.02 -9.56 -7.34
CA PRO A 120 15.15 -8.75 -7.76
C PRO A 120 16.29 -8.83 -6.74
N ALA A 121 17.54 -8.96 -7.24
CA ALA A 121 18.74 -9.15 -6.42
C ALA A 121 18.97 -8.05 -5.37
N GLU A 122 18.48 -6.84 -5.62
CA GLU A 122 18.63 -5.69 -4.73
C GLU A 122 17.54 -5.58 -3.64
N SER A 123 16.60 -6.52 -3.56
CA SER A 123 15.58 -6.45 -2.51
C SER A 123 16.20 -6.75 -1.14
N LYS A 124 16.47 -5.69 -0.38
CA LYS A 124 16.98 -5.72 1.01
C LYS A 124 16.09 -6.48 2.02
N GLN A 125 15.01 -7.09 1.57
CA GLN A 125 14.00 -7.74 2.40
C GLN A 125 13.84 -9.20 1.98
N GLY A 126 14.83 -10.06 2.23
CA GLY A 126 14.71 -11.51 2.08
C GLY A 126 14.03 -12.03 0.81
N ALA A 127 14.02 -13.31 0.54
CA ALA A 127 13.32 -13.89 -0.61
C ALA A 127 11.83 -13.48 -0.58
N LYS A 128 11.45 -12.54 -1.44
CA LYS A 128 10.06 -12.09 -1.55
C LYS A 128 9.26 -13.19 -2.22
N SER A 129 8.30 -13.74 -1.52
CA SER A 129 7.33 -14.68 -2.08
C SER A 129 6.30 -13.89 -2.87
N TYR A 130 6.43 -13.87 -4.19
CA TYR A 130 5.44 -13.31 -5.10
C TYR A 130 4.40 -14.36 -5.48
N LEU A 131 3.18 -13.93 -5.71
CA LEU A 131 2.11 -14.77 -6.21
C LEU A 131 1.21 -13.98 -7.18
N LEU A 132 0.66 -14.67 -8.15
CA LEU A 132 -0.38 -14.15 -9.03
C LEU A 132 -1.74 -14.50 -8.45
N ALA A 133 -2.54 -13.48 -8.20
CA ALA A 133 -3.89 -13.61 -7.69
C ALA A 133 -4.91 -13.17 -8.74
N GLU A 134 -5.96 -13.94 -8.94
CA GLU A 134 -7.10 -13.50 -9.74
C GLU A 134 -7.76 -12.28 -9.09
N LEU A 135 -8.07 -11.26 -9.88
CA LEU A 135 -8.61 -10.00 -9.38
C LEU A 135 -9.89 -10.21 -8.56
N HIS A 136 -10.77 -11.11 -8.97
CA HIS A 136 -12.03 -11.36 -8.26
C HIS A 136 -11.83 -12.11 -6.94
N GLU A 137 -10.82 -12.96 -6.82
CA GLU A 137 -10.52 -13.73 -5.62
C GLU A 137 -9.60 -12.98 -4.65
N ALA A 138 -8.74 -12.11 -5.19
CA ALA A 138 -7.70 -11.43 -4.40
C ALA A 138 -8.27 -10.62 -3.24
N LYS A 139 -9.46 -10.06 -3.39
CA LYS A 139 -10.13 -9.29 -2.35
C LYS A 139 -10.60 -10.13 -1.17
N GLU A 140 -11.02 -11.37 -1.42
CA GLU A 140 -11.59 -12.26 -0.40
C GLU A 140 -10.55 -13.19 0.21
N THR A 141 -9.57 -13.59 -0.60
CA THR A 141 -8.56 -14.58 -0.23
C THR A 141 -7.34 -13.96 0.44
N TYR A 142 -6.93 -12.77 0.02
CA TYR A 142 -5.68 -12.16 0.50
C TYR A 142 -5.94 -10.94 1.37
N ALA A 143 -5.40 -10.94 2.58
CA ALA A 143 -5.49 -9.82 3.51
C ALA A 143 -4.60 -8.67 3.05
N ILE A 144 -5.15 -7.75 2.24
CA ILE A 144 -4.48 -6.55 1.76
C ILE A 144 -4.80 -5.38 2.71
N PRO A 145 -3.78 -4.67 3.23
CA PRO A 145 -3.99 -3.56 4.17
C PRO A 145 -4.84 -2.43 3.58
N SER A 146 -5.62 -1.77 4.45
CA SER A 146 -6.41 -0.59 4.08
C SER A 146 -5.56 0.58 3.52
N ALA A 147 -4.26 0.59 3.79
CA ALA A 147 -3.31 1.52 3.17
C ALA A 147 -3.37 1.48 1.63
N PHE A 148 -3.71 0.34 1.04
CA PHE A 148 -3.82 0.12 -0.39
C PHE A 148 -5.26 0.16 -0.91
N GLN A 149 -6.24 0.54 -0.07
CA GLN A 149 -7.67 0.51 -0.42
C GLN A 149 -7.98 1.24 -1.74
N LYS A 150 -7.39 2.41 -1.97
CA LYS A 150 -7.59 3.16 -3.22
C LYS A 150 -7.16 2.37 -4.46
N TYR A 151 -6.10 1.58 -4.35
CA TYR A 151 -5.59 0.77 -5.45
C TYR A 151 -6.42 -0.50 -5.64
N THR A 152 -6.87 -1.10 -4.56
CA THR A 152 -7.79 -2.24 -4.62
C THR A 152 -9.13 -1.83 -5.24
N GLU A 153 -9.69 -0.68 -4.86
CA GLU A 153 -10.90 -0.13 -5.48
C GLU A 153 -10.70 0.17 -6.97
N LEU A 154 -9.53 0.67 -7.36
CA LEU A 154 -9.20 0.92 -8.76
C LEU A 154 -9.15 -0.37 -9.58
N LEU A 155 -8.51 -1.42 -9.05
CA LEU A 155 -8.33 -2.70 -9.72
C LEU A 155 -9.64 -3.50 -9.77
N TRP A 156 -10.42 -3.52 -8.68
CA TRP A 156 -11.64 -4.32 -8.55
C TRP A 156 -12.93 -3.52 -8.79
N GLY A 157 -12.85 -2.20 -8.72
CA GLY A 157 -13.97 -1.28 -8.95
C GLY A 157 -14.33 -1.04 -10.41
N GLY A 158 -13.83 -1.81 -11.36
CA GLY A 158 -13.88 -1.63 -12.82
C GLY A 158 -15.26 -1.58 -13.49
N LYS A 159 -16.20 -0.80 -12.96
CA LYS A 159 -17.27 -0.15 -13.71
C LYS A 159 -17.16 1.35 -13.48
N LYS A 160 -16.49 2.07 -14.38
CA LYS A 160 -16.70 3.51 -14.52
C LYS A 160 -18.21 3.73 -14.62
N ARG A 161 -18.82 4.22 -13.54
CA ARG A 161 -20.16 4.82 -13.64
C ARG A 161 -20.03 5.93 -14.66
N GLY A 162 -20.52 5.69 -15.87
CA GLY A 162 -20.64 6.71 -16.89
C GLY A 162 -21.33 7.93 -16.29
N LYS A 163 -20.66 9.08 -16.32
CA LYS A 163 -21.31 10.36 -16.06
C LYS A 163 -22.47 10.47 -17.02
N ARG A 164 -23.69 10.23 -16.55
CA ARG A 164 -24.89 10.72 -17.22
C ARG A 164 -24.78 12.25 -17.23
N LYS A 165 -24.40 12.81 -18.38
CA LYS A 165 -24.68 14.21 -18.65
C LYS A 165 -26.19 14.34 -18.72
N LYS A 166 -26.76 15.15 -17.86
CA LYS A 166 -28.03 15.86 -18.12
C LYS A 166 -27.69 17.16 -18.75
#